data_983acab8ff0cbf922ebbd690a1e909de
#
_entry.id   983acab8ff0cbf922ebbd690a1e909de
#
_cell.length_a   1.000
_cell.length_b   1.000
_cell.length_c   1.000
_cell.angle_alpha   90.00
_cell.angle_beta   90.00
_cell.angle_gamma   90.00
#
_symmetry.space_group_name_H-M   'P 1'
#
loop_
_entity.id
_entity.type
_entity.pdbx_description
1 polymer ?
#
loop_
_entity_poly.entity_id
_entity_poly.type
_entity_poly.pdbx_seq_one_letter_code
_entity_poly.pdbx_strand_id
1 'polypeptide(L)'
;MKRTMGLFLLTGALIGVALLTSCGWATQPSSAEAVMPQSQTSRPKLAASNDRITVLYDAFGRDSSMKKDWGFSALVEVGGKRILFDTGNNAETFAHNVKAKGVGIDKLDFVVMSHRHGDHIGGLNYLLHVNPNVAIYAPRENFGVFGSSFPGAFYQGNETLPPEMRYFDGKPPETLRFGSAWPKGQFTWVSETTEVAPGFHLIMLKGSWGVDLDVMEISLAIDTPQGIVLVIGCSHPTIEKIVEAAKATINKPIHLVVGGLHLLPANDQEIQRVATALHDTWKVEWIAPVHCTGEPAFEILMKTFGDRYVYAGLGTSVALGPLAFGGANDTSASVVRDAYDLQGYRAFVLLSQGASDAKRTHAGHSQPEY
;
A
#
# COMPACT_ATOMS: atom_id res chain seq x y z
N MET A 1 3.46 -48.69 32.68
CA MET A 1 3.46 -48.45 34.14
C MET A 1 2.72 -47.15 34.35
N LYS A 2 1.43 -47.23 34.72
CA LYS A 2 0.78 -47.01 36.03
C LYS A 2 0.99 -45.58 36.52
N ARG A 3 -0.10 -44.74 36.38
CA ARG A 3 -1.04 -44.26 37.44
C ARG A 3 -0.44 -43.11 38.24
N THR A 4 -1.13 -41.99 38.53
CA THR A 4 -2.41 -41.73 39.23
C THR A 4 -2.73 -40.22 39.09
N MET A 5 -3.80 -39.75 38.72
CA MET A 5 -5.08 -39.31 39.29
C MET A 5 -5.03 -38.78 40.75
N GLY A 6 -5.39 -37.52 40.92
CA GLY A 6 -5.66 -36.85 42.19
C GLY A 6 -6.72 -35.74 42.02
N LEU A 7 -7.96 -36.13 42.30
CA LEU A 7 -9.16 -35.28 42.42
C LEU A 7 -9.28 -34.84 43.89
N PHE A 8 -9.57 -33.56 44.17
CA PHE A 8 -10.11 -33.10 45.43
C PHE A 8 -11.25 -32.08 45.23
N LEU A 9 -12.46 -32.58 45.60
CA LEU A 9 -13.64 -31.87 45.92
C LEU A 9 -13.68 -31.58 47.44
N LEU A 10 -14.31 -30.48 47.88
CA LEU A 10 -15.18 -30.32 49.06
C LEU A 10 -15.45 -28.83 49.29
N THR A 11 -16.62 -28.32 49.10
CA THR A 11 -17.90 -28.27 49.89
C THR A 11 -17.92 -27.26 51.04
N GLY A 12 -18.95 -26.40 51.02
CA GLY A 12 -19.76 -25.95 52.13
C GLY A 12 -19.39 -24.55 52.68
N ALA A 13 -20.26 -23.67 53.11
CA ALA A 13 -21.68 -23.72 53.40
C ALA A 13 -22.20 -22.27 53.59
N LEU A 14 -23.49 -22.12 53.40
CA LEU A 14 -24.37 -21.00 53.73
C LEU A 14 -24.35 -20.61 55.24
N ILE A 15 -24.49 -19.32 55.57
CA ILE A 15 -25.38 -18.86 56.64
C ILE A 15 -25.89 -17.45 56.28
N GLY A 16 -27.20 -17.31 56.25
CA GLY A 16 -27.91 -16.05 56.19
C GLY A 16 -28.30 -15.58 57.57
N VAL A 17 -28.48 -14.29 57.73
CA VAL A 17 -29.33 -13.70 58.76
C VAL A 17 -30.00 -12.47 58.17
N ALA A 18 -31.34 -12.50 58.15
CA ALA A 18 -32.20 -11.35 57.96
C ALA A 18 -32.55 -10.74 59.34
N LEU A 19 -32.67 -9.44 59.42
CA LEU A 19 -33.55 -8.79 60.42
C LEU A 19 -34.01 -7.42 59.94
N LEU A 20 -35.28 -7.23 60.15
CA LEU A 20 -36.21 -6.19 59.77
C LEU A 20 -36.14 -4.94 60.67
N THR A 21 -36.82 -3.91 60.17
CA THR A 21 -37.51 -2.76 60.81
C THR A 21 -36.70 -1.45 60.74
N SER A 22 -37.28 -0.31 60.43
CA SER A 22 -38.60 0.28 60.68
C SER A 22 -38.83 1.56 59.85
N CYS A 23 -40.10 1.86 59.64
CA CYS A 23 -40.70 3.06 59.09
C CYS A 23 -40.15 4.39 59.61
N GLY A 24 -40.02 5.37 58.74
CA GLY A 24 -39.96 6.78 59.09
C GLY A 24 -40.40 7.63 57.91
N TRP A 25 -41.67 8.10 57.97
CA TRP A 25 -42.18 9.10 57.04
C TRP A 25 -41.56 10.45 57.36
N ALA A 26 -40.96 11.08 56.36
CA ALA A 26 -40.66 12.48 56.38
C ALA A 26 -40.93 13.09 54.98
N THR A 27 -41.69 14.13 55.05
CA THR A 27 -42.28 14.99 54.03
C THR A 27 -41.25 15.58 53.05
N GLN A 28 -41.59 15.59 51.77
CA GLN A 28 -40.87 16.31 50.73
C GLN A 28 -40.98 17.82 50.90
N PRO A 29 -39.95 18.55 50.45
CA PRO A 29 -40.12 19.85 49.82
C PRO A 29 -39.84 19.74 48.29
N SER A 30 -40.77 20.28 47.53
CA SER A 30 -40.69 20.62 46.12
C SER A 30 -39.35 21.41 45.85
N SER A 31 -38.49 20.82 45.01
CA SER A 31 -37.37 21.56 44.44
C SER A 31 -37.56 21.70 42.92
N ALA A 32 -37.60 22.94 42.52
CA ALA A 32 -37.66 23.39 41.13
C ALA A 32 -36.61 22.69 40.26
N GLU A 33 -37.04 22.15 39.12
CA GLU A 33 -36.14 21.70 38.07
C GLU A 33 -35.34 22.89 37.56
N ALA A 34 -34.05 22.88 37.89
CA ALA A 34 -33.07 23.71 37.21
C ALA A 34 -32.84 23.12 35.80
N VAL A 35 -33.41 23.78 34.79
CA VAL A 35 -33.11 23.56 33.40
C VAL A 35 -31.62 23.91 33.18
N MET A 36 -30.78 22.89 33.13
CA MET A 36 -29.39 23.02 32.69
C MET A 36 -29.37 23.47 31.23
N PRO A 37 -28.64 24.52 30.87
CA PRO A 37 -28.49 24.86 29.45
C PRO A 37 -27.72 23.73 28.76
N GLN A 38 -28.37 23.08 27.78
CA GLN A 38 -27.71 22.17 26.86
C GLN A 38 -26.64 22.95 26.10
N SER A 39 -25.39 22.78 26.50
CA SER A 39 -24.25 23.18 25.71
C SER A 39 -24.35 22.45 24.35
N GLN A 40 -24.87 23.12 23.34
CA GLN A 40 -24.68 22.73 21.96
C GLN A 40 -23.19 22.89 21.66
N THR A 41 -22.42 21.84 21.94
CA THR A 41 -21.12 21.70 21.32
C THR A 41 -21.38 21.53 19.83
N SER A 42 -21.32 22.65 19.10
CA SER A 42 -21.24 22.65 17.66
C SER A 42 -20.07 21.75 17.28
N ARG A 43 -20.37 20.57 16.70
CA ARG A 43 -19.34 19.75 16.05
C ARG A 43 -18.61 20.67 15.09
N PRO A 44 -17.28 20.79 15.19
CA PRO A 44 -16.53 21.57 14.23
C PRO A 44 -16.88 20.98 12.85
N LYS A 45 -17.38 21.82 11.95
CA LYS A 45 -17.56 21.50 10.55
C LYS A 45 -16.16 21.11 10.08
N LEU A 46 -15.92 19.82 9.83
CA LEU A 46 -14.64 19.38 9.25
C LEU A 46 -14.47 20.21 7.98
N ALA A 47 -13.47 21.07 7.98
CA ALA A 47 -12.98 21.68 6.75
C ALA A 47 -12.67 20.51 5.80
N ALA A 48 -13.02 20.63 4.52
CA ALA A 48 -12.66 19.61 3.54
C ALA A 48 -11.17 19.32 3.69
N SER A 49 -10.82 18.08 4.08
CA SER A 49 -9.42 17.72 4.27
C SER A 49 -8.75 17.81 2.90
N ASN A 50 -7.62 18.49 2.81
CA ASN A 50 -6.80 18.52 1.60
C ASN A 50 -6.03 17.21 1.40
N ASP A 51 -6.42 16.18 2.12
CA ASP A 51 -5.78 14.87 2.09
C ASP A 51 -5.98 14.22 0.72
N ARG A 52 -4.87 13.83 0.10
CA ARG A 52 -4.88 13.27 -1.26
C ARG A 52 -3.64 12.42 -1.54
N ILE A 53 -3.76 11.59 -2.57
CA ILE A 53 -2.65 10.87 -3.18
C ILE A 53 -2.51 11.36 -4.62
N THR A 54 -1.34 11.89 -4.97
CA THR A 54 -1.05 12.39 -6.32
C THR A 54 -0.08 11.45 -7.02
N VAL A 55 -0.48 10.86 -8.15
CA VAL A 55 0.38 9.96 -8.95
C VAL A 55 1.37 10.80 -9.74
N LEU A 56 2.66 10.58 -9.50
CA LEU A 56 3.78 11.31 -10.10
C LEU A 56 4.49 10.52 -11.20
N TYR A 57 4.29 9.19 -11.24
CA TYR A 57 4.92 8.33 -12.23
C TYR A 57 4.02 7.15 -12.57
N ASP A 58 3.70 6.99 -13.85
CA ASP A 58 2.95 5.86 -14.39
C ASP A 58 3.08 5.81 -15.92
N ALA A 59 2.78 4.65 -16.51
CA ALA A 59 2.78 4.42 -17.95
C ALA A 59 1.53 4.96 -18.66
N PHE A 60 0.47 5.31 -17.92
CA PHE A 60 -0.76 5.90 -18.47
C PHE A 60 -1.21 7.14 -17.69
N GLY A 61 -1.97 8.02 -18.32
CA GLY A 61 -2.48 9.23 -17.70
C GLY A 61 -2.95 10.26 -18.73
N ARG A 62 -3.66 11.28 -18.26
CA ARG A 62 -4.26 12.35 -19.09
C ARG A 62 -3.44 13.63 -19.09
N ASP A 63 -2.56 13.82 -18.11
CA ASP A 63 -1.76 15.03 -18.00
C ASP A 63 -0.68 15.06 -19.10
N SER A 64 -0.90 15.90 -20.13
CA SER A 64 0.00 16.02 -21.27
C SER A 64 1.30 16.76 -20.95
N SER A 65 1.38 17.45 -19.81
CA SER A 65 2.59 18.11 -19.33
C SER A 65 3.60 17.13 -18.69
N MET A 66 3.13 15.92 -18.33
CA MET A 66 3.93 14.89 -17.68
C MET A 66 4.36 13.81 -18.67
N LYS A 67 5.49 13.18 -18.41
CA LYS A 67 6.05 12.09 -19.22
C LYS A 67 5.62 10.74 -18.68
N LYS A 68 4.96 9.94 -19.53
CA LYS A 68 4.62 8.56 -19.24
C LYS A 68 5.87 7.69 -19.37
N ASP A 69 6.06 6.79 -18.42
CA ASP A 69 7.09 5.78 -18.45
C ASP A 69 6.69 4.63 -17.52
N TRP A 70 7.24 3.45 -17.73
CA TRP A 70 6.98 2.29 -16.90
C TRP A 70 7.55 2.49 -15.50
N GLY A 71 6.71 2.36 -14.46
CA GLY A 71 7.10 2.53 -13.07
C GLY A 71 6.01 3.20 -12.24
N PHE A 72 6.25 3.35 -10.94
CA PHE A 72 5.30 3.98 -10.04
C PHE A 72 5.95 4.98 -9.09
N SER A 73 5.26 6.08 -8.85
CA SER A 73 5.53 7.00 -7.75
C SER A 73 4.28 7.80 -7.40
N ALA A 74 4.07 8.04 -6.11
CA ALA A 74 2.97 8.85 -5.61
C ALA A 74 3.39 9.75 -4.46
N LEU A 75 2.88 11.00 -4.44
CA LEU A 75 2.95 11.88 -3.28
C LEU A 75 1.68 11.71 -2.46
N VAL A 76 1.84 11.31 -1.21
CA VAL A 76 0.76 11.12 -0.23
C VAL A 76 0.77 12.31 0.72
N GLU A 77 -0.31 13.07 0.73
CA GLU A 77 -0.51 14.22 1.61
C GLU A 77 -1.74 13.94 2.47
N VAL A 78 -1.52 13.58 3.74
CA VAL A 78 -2.58 13.10 4.66
C VAL A 78 -2.26 13.52 6.08
N GLY A 79 -3.23 14.09 6.79
CA GLY A 79 -3.09 14.45 8.20
C GLY A 79 -1.94 15.42 8.45
N GLY A 80 -1.63 16.30 7.50
CA GLY A 80 -0.51 17.25 7.56
C GLY A 80 0.86 16.63 7.26
N LYS A 81 0.93 15.34 6.96
CA LYS A 81 2.14 14.63 6.53
C LYS A 81 2.28 14.64 5.02
N ARG A 82 3.53 14.71 4.55
CA ARG A 82 3.92 14.61 3.15
C ARG A 82 4.90 13.45 2.97
N ILE A 83 4.45 12.41 2.30
CA ILE A 83 5.18 11.16 2.14
C ILE A 83 5.34 10.89 0.65
N LEU A 84 6.56 10.63 0.20
CA LEU A 84 6.79 10.12 -1.14
C LEU A 84 6.80 8.59 -1.08
N PHE A 85 6.01 7.96 -1.93
CA PHE A 85 5.96 6.52 -2.08
C PHE A 85 6.52 6.17 -3.46
N ASP A 86 7.65 5.47 -3.51
CA ASP A 86 8.45 5.15 -4.69
C ASP A 86 8.90 6.36 -5.53
N THR A 87 9.73 6.13 -6.54
CA THR A 87 10.37 7.19 -7.35
C THR A 87 10.36 6.91 -8.86
N GLY A 88 9.66 5.86 -9.31
CA GLY A 88 9.61 5.48 -10.72
C GLY A 88 10.91 4.86 -11.25
N ASN A 89 10.98 4.74 -12.57
CA ASN A 89 12.03 4.01 -13.29
C ASN A 89 13.23 4.85 -13.70
N ASN A 90 13.03 6.17 -13.88
CA ASN A 90 14.06 7.06 -14.44
C ASN A 90 14.10 8.39 -13.71
N ALA A 91 15.29 8.81 -13.29
CA ALA A 91 15.50 10.03 -12.51
C ALA A 91 15.12 11.31 -13.29
N GLU A 92 15.38 11.36 -14.60
CA GLU A 92 15.06 12.54 -15.42
C GLU A 92 13.54 12.67 -15.66
N THR A 93 12.87 11.54 -15.94
CA THR A 93 11.42 11.49 -16.09
C THR A 93 10.74 11.85 -14.77
N PHE A 94 11.20 11.30 -13.64
CA PHE A 94 10.69 11.63 -12.32
C PHE A 94 10.87 13.13 -11.99
N ALA A 95 12.06 13.68 -12.22
CA ALA A 95 12.35 15.10 -12.04
C ALA A 95 11.43 15.99 -12.89
N HIS A 96 11.24 15.61 -14.17
CA HIS A 96 10.32 16.31 -15.06
C HIS A 96 8.89 16.30 -14.52
N ASN A 97 8.40 15.15 -14.10
CA ASN A 97 7.03 14.98 -13.62
C ASN A 97 6.75 15.71 -12.31
N VAL A 98 7.68 15.67 -11.36
CA VAL A 98 7.63 16.44 -10.11
C VAL A 98 7.51 17.94 -10.41
N LYS A 99 8.33 18.44 -11.35
CA LYS A 99 8.31 19.84 -11.78
C LYS A 99 7.02 20.21 -12.53
N ALA A 100 6.60 19.40 -13.49
CA ALA A 100 5.39 19.60 -14.27
C ALA A 100 4.15 19.63 -13.37
N LYS A 101 4.09 18.72 -12.37
CA LYS A 101 2.98 18.71 -11.40
C LYS A 101 3.04 19.87 -10.40
N GLY A 102 4.17 20.56 -10.31
CA GLY A 102 4.35 21.68 -9.38
C GLY A 102 4.40 21.27 -7.92
N VAL A 103 4.83 20.04 -7.62
CA VAL A 103 4.94 19.53 -6.24
C VAL A 103 6.39 19.60 -5.76
N GLY A 104 6.60 20.12 -4.53
CA GLY A 104 7.91 20.11 -3.90
C GLY A 104 8.19 18.77 -3.21
N ILE A 105 9.36 18.20 -3.42
CA ILE A 105 9.85 17.01 -2.72
C ILE A 105 11.03 17.30 -1.80
N ASP A 106 11.38 18.59 -1.66
CA ASP A 106 12.38 19.11 -0.74
C ASP A 106 11.93 19.09 0.72
N LYS A 107 10.62 19.02 0.96
CA LYS A 107 9.99 19.00 2.28
C LYS A 107 9.05 17.82 2.40
N LEU A 108 9.62 16.67 2.69
CA LEU A 108 8.91 15.42 2.98
C LEU A 108 9.13 15.04 4.44
N ASP A 109 8.13 14.44 5.07
CA ASP A 109 8.29 13.84 6.39
C ASP A 109 9.15 12.57 6.29
N PHE A 110 8.86 11.73 5.30
CA PHE A 110 9.65 10.55 4.97
C PHE A 110 9.33 10.02 3.57
N VAL A 111 10.09 9.04 3.16
CA VAL A 111 9.93 8.30 1.89
C VAL A 111 9.73 6.82 2.19
N VAL A 112 8.88 6.17 1.44
CA VAL A 112 8.71 4.72 1.46
C VAL A 112 9.15 4.17 0.12
N MET A 113 10.15 3.30 0.11
CA MET A 113 10.50 2.49 -1.04
C MET A 113 9.81 1.14 -0.88
N SER A 114 8.86 0.84 -1.78
CA SER A 114 8.06 -0.37 -1.66
C SER A 114 8.90 -1.64 -1.76
N HIS A 115 9.76 -1.73 -2.77
CA HIS A 115 10.63 -2.87 -3.03
C HIS A 115 11.79 -2.51 -3.96
N ARG A 116 12.67 -3.46 -4.26
CA ARG A 116 13.95 -3.24 -4.97
C ARG A 116 13.89 -3.12 -6.49
N HIS A 117 12.73 -3.31 -7.15
CA HIS A 117 12.69 -3.25 -8.60
C HIS A 117 13.00 -1.85 -9.14
N GLY A 118 13.70 -1.80 -10.27
CA GLY A 118 14.24 -0.58 -10.84
C GLY A 118 13.19 0.48 -11.16
N ASP A 119 12.02 0.04 -11.57
CA ASP A 119 10.86 0.88 -11.91
C ASP A 119 10.14 1.52 -10.71
N HIS A 120 10.66 1.27 -9.48
CA HIS A 120 10.23 1.93 -8.25
C HIS A 120 11.33 2.81 -7.63
N ILE A 121 12.60 2.46 -7.88
CA ILE A 121 13.76 3.09 -7.23
C ILE A 121 14.57 4.00 -8.15
N GLY A 122 14.29 4.02 -9.46
CA GLY A 122 15.09 4.70 -10.47
C GLY A 122 15.24 6.21 -10.28
N GLY A 123 14.29 6.85 -9.61
CA GLY A 123 14.32 8.29 -9.32
C GLY A 123 15.08 8.68 -8.05
N LEU A 124 15.62 7.73 -7.26
CA LEU A 124 16.29 8.01 -5.99
C LEU A 124 17.48 8.98 -6.14
N ASN A 125 18.22 8.94 -7.25
CA ASN A 125 19.32 9.88 -7.48
C ASN A 125 18.81 11.33 -7.50
N TYR A 126 17.68 11.60 -8.17
CA TYR A 126 17.10 12.93 -8.18
C TYR A 126 16.54 13.31 -6.81
N LEU A 127 15.82 12.42 -6.14
CA LEU A 127 15.32 12.66 -4.79
C LEU A 127 16.44 13.07 -3.84
N LEU A 128 17.54 12.29 -3.78
CA LEU A 128 18.66 12.56 -2.88
C LEU A 128 19.48 13.79 -3.28
N HIS A 129 19.42 14.21 -4.55
CA HIS A 129 19.96 15.49 -4.96
C HIS A 129 19.16 16.67 -4.40
N VAL A 130 17.82 16.57 -4.40
CA VAL A 130 16.91 17.64 -3.94
C VAL A 130 16.74 17.63 -2.42
N ASN A 131 16.70 16.44 -1.82
CA ASN A 131 16.45 16.23 -0.39
C ASN A 131 17.40 15.17 0.18
N PRO A 132 18.68 15.51 0.38
CA PRO A 132 19.73 14.54 0.74
C PRO A 132 19.59 13.91 2.12
N ASN A 133 18.83 14.55 3.01
CA ASN A 133 18.69 14.13 4.41
C ASN A 133 17.33 13.53 4.73
N VAL A 134 16.49 13.27 3.71
CA VAL A 134 15.17 12.69 3.94
C VAL A 134 15.29 11.27 4.49
N ALA A 135 14.49 10.94 5.49
CA ALA A 135 14.38 9.56 5.99
C ALA A 135 13.73 8.66 4.95
N ILE A 136 14.32 7.51 4.64
CA ILE A 136 13.84 6.56 3.65
C ILE A 136 13.60 5.22 4.32
N TYR A 137 12.37 4.76 4.36
CA TYR A 137 12.03 3.40 4.77
C TYR A 137 12.12 2.48 3.57
N ALA A 138 12.87 1.40 3.70
CA ALA A 138 13.06 0.41 2.64
C ALA A 138 13.07 -1.01 3.23
N PRO A 139 12.66 -2.03 2.46
CA PRO A 139 12.67 -3.41 2.93
C PRO A 139 14.08 -3.86 3.30
N ARG A 140 14.19 -4.57 4.43
CA ARG A 140 15.42 -5.31 4.74
C ARG A 140 15.48 -6.55 3.86
N GLU A 141 16.49 -6.64 3.04
CA GLU A 141 16.73 -7.78 2.16
C GLU A 141 18.15 -8.32 2.32
N ASN A 142 18.33 -9.61 2.06
CA ASN A 142 19.66 -10.24 2.10
C ASN A 142 20.48 -9.89 0.87
N PHE A 143 19.81 -9.68 -0.29
CA PHE A 143 20.42 -9.27 -1.55
C PHE A 143 19.67 -8.06 -2.08
N GLY A 144 20.08 -6.88 -1.75
CA GLY A 144 19.32 -5.71 -2.15
C GLY A 144 20.18 -4.57 -2.66
N VAL A 145 19.64 -3.80 -3.57
CA VAL A 145 20.26 -2.58 -4.11
C VAL A 145 20.43 -1.48 -3.06
N PHE A 146 19.71 -1.58 -1.96
CA PHE A 146 19.82 -0.64 -0.83
C PHE A 146 21.01 -0.93 0.09
N GLY A 147 21.76 -2.01 -0.17
CA GLY A 147 22.80 -2.54 0.69
C GLY A 147 22.29 -3.67 1.58
N SER A 148 23.15 -4.63 1.84
CA SER A 148 22.83 -5.79 2.65
C SER A 148 24.06 -6.32 3.39
N SER A 149 23.87 -7.31 4.25
CA SER A 149 24.95 -7.96 4.96
C SER A 149 24.72 -9.46 5.09
N PHE A 150 25.81 -10.23 5.08
CA PHE A 150 25.81 -11.65 5.34
C PHE A 150 26.69 -11.97 6.53
N PRO A 151 26.41 -13.04 7.28
CA PRO A 151 27.34 -13.57 8.26
C PRO A 151 28.68 -13.88 7.60
N GLY A 152 29.79 -13.59 8.27
CA GLY A 152 31.12 -13.94 7.79
C GLY A 152 31.31 -15.46 7.59
N ALA A 153 30.53 -16.27 8.29
CA ALA A 153 30.47 -17.72 8.09
C ALA A 153 29.96 -18.16 6.70
N PHE A 154 29.37 -17.28 5.92
CA PHE A 154 29.04 -17.53 4.51
C PHE A 154 30.30 -17.78 3.68
N TYR A 155 31.38 -17.15 4.08
CA TYR A 155 32.70 -17.34 3.47
C TYR A 155 33.32 -18.66 3.97
N GLN A 156 33.68 -19.54 3.04
CA GLN A 156 34.41 -20.77 3.34
C GLN A 156 35.90 -20.53 3.09
N GLY A 157 36.68 -20.50 4.19
CA GLY A 157 38.12 -20.32 4.12
C GLY A 157 38.81 -21.61 3.70
N ASN A 158 40.01 -21.49 3.11
CA ASN A 158 40.91 -22.59 2.81
C ASN A 158 42.32 -22.25 3.31
N GLU A 159 42.74 -22.90 4.39
CA GLU A 159 44.00 -22.62 5.03
C GLU A 159 45.21 -23.13 4.24
N THR A 160 45.00 -24.01 3.24
CA THR A 160 46.08 -24.52 2.39
C THR A 160 46.50 -23.53 1.29
N LEU A 161 45.71 -22.47 1.04
CA LEU A 161 46.08 -21.46 0.07
C LEU A 161 47.15 -20.53 0.61
N PRO A 162 48.04 -20.02 -0.25
CA PRO A 162 48.97 -18.92 0.08
C PRO A 162 48.18 -17.70 0.64
N PRO A 163 48.76 -16.92 1.59
CA PRO A 163 48.04 -15.80 2.22
C PRO A 163 47.47 -14.80 1.21
N GLU A 164 48.17 -14.49 0.11
CA GLU A 164 47.75 -13.58 -0.95
C GLU A 164 46.52 -14.08 -1.75
N MET A 165 46.16 -15.35 -1.61
CA MET A 165 44.97 -15.92 -2.23
C MET A 165 43.80 -16.10 -1.24
N ARG A 166 44.00 -15.72 0.02
CA ARG A 166 42.96 -15.80 1.03
C ARG A 166 42.22 -14.50 1.16
N TYR A 167 40.91 -14.54 1.15
CA TYR A 167 40.08 -13.36 1.43
C TYR A 167 40.39 -12.83 2.82
N PHE A 168 40.62 -11.51 2.94
CA PHE A 168 40.94 -10.84 4.19
C PHE A 168 42.15 -11.45 4.92
N ASP A 169 43.16 -11.92 4.18
CA ASP A 169 44.35 -12.58 4.70
C ASP A 169 44.04 -13.76 5.67
N GLY A 170 42.91 -14.44 5.40
CA GLY A 170 42.40 -15.55 6.24
C GLY A 170 41.66 -15.11 7.49
N LYS A 171 41.34 -13.84 7.66
CA LYS A 171 40.62 -13.26 8.80
C LYS A 171 39.38 -12.50 8.35
N PRO A 172 38.35 -13.20 7.83
CA PRO A 172 37.13 -12.55 7.36
C PRO A 172 36.42 -11.83 8.51
N PRO A 173 35.76 -10.69 8.24
CA PRO A 173 34.97 -10.01 9.24
C PRO A 173 33.79 -10.88 9.69
N GLU A 174 33.29 -10.64 10.90
CA GLU A 174 32.09 -11.33 11.41
C GLU A 174 30.87 -11.14 10.48
N THR A 175 30.82 -10.01 9.80
CA THR A 175 29.77 -9.66 8.86
C THR A 175 30.37 -9.11 7.57
N LEU A 176 30.02 -9.72 6.43
CA LEU A 176 30.29 -9.20 5.09
C LEU A 176 29.21 -8.18 4.72
N ARG A 177 29.61 -6.98 4.34
CA ARG A 177 28.70 -5.90 3.96
C ARG A 177 28.75 -5.65 2.47
N PHE A 178 27.59 -5.57 1.83
CA PHE A 178 27.42 -5.18 0.44
C PHE A 178 27.08 -3.69 0.39
N GLY A 179 27.72 -2.95 -0.49
CA GLY A 179 27.44 -1.53 -0.68
C GLY A 179 26.05 -1.28 -1.22
N SER A 180 25.53 -0.07 -0.95
CA SER A 180 24.34 0.47 -1.59
C SER A 180 24.71 1.34 -2.77
N ALA A 181 23.84 1.40 -3.79
CA ALA A 181 23.94 2.41 -4.86
C ALA A 181 23.79 3.85 -4.32
N TRP A 182 23.21 3.98 -3.13
CA TRP A 182 23.01 5.28 -2.44
C TRP A 182 23.58 5.26 -1.02
N PRO A 183 24.91 5.22 -0.87
CA PRO A 183 25.56 5.04 0.44
C PRO A 183 25.35 6.22 1.41
N LYS A 184 24.93 7.38 0.90
CA LYS A 184 24.64 8.58 1.70
C LYS A 184 23.16 8.71 2.06
N GLY A 185 22.29 7.89 1.50
CA GLY A 185 20.84 7.89 1.81
C GLY A 185 20.57 7.51 3.26
N GLN A 186 19.62 8.18 3.89
CA GLN A 186 19.23 7.93 5.28
C GLN A 186 18.20 6.78 5.33
N PHE A 187 18.65 5.54 5.07
CA PHE A 187 17.80 4.37 5.04
C PHE A 187 17.50 3.83 6.44
N THR A 188 16.22 3.58 6.70
CA THR A 188 15.70 2.80 7.81
C THR A 188 15.19 1.47 7.28
N TRP A 189 15.82 0.37 7.71
CA TRP A 189 15.49 -0.97 7.23
C TRP A 189 14.26 -1.52 7.94
N VAL A 190 13.24 -1.87 7.17
CA VAL A 190 12.00 -2.47 7.67
C VAL A 190 12.09 -3.98 7.49
N SER A 191 11.99 -4.73 8.58
CA SER A 191 12.02 -6.20 8.59
C SER A 191 10.69 -6.83 8.98
N GLU A 192 9.77 -6.05 9.52
CA GLU A 192 8.45 -6.49 9.98
C GLU A 192 7.44 -5.34 9.87
N THR A 193 6.16 -5.67 9.89
CA THR A 193 5.09 -4.68 9.91
C THR A 193 5.24 -3.77 11.13
N THR A 194 5.27 -2.45 10.91
CA THR A 194 5.55 -1.45 11.96
C THR A 194 4.79 -0.15 11.74
N GLU A 195 4.44 0.53 12.81
CA GLU A 195 3.93 1.90 12.78
C GLU A 195 5.12 2.88 12.81
N VAL A 196 5.20 3.78 11.83
CA VAL A 196 6.31 4.75 11.67
C VAL A 196 5.94 6.17 12.06
N ALA A 197 4.66 6.46 12.11
CA ALA A 197 4.08 7.68 12.67
C ALA A 197 2.65 7.36 13.08
N PRO A 198 2.02 8.12 14.00
CA PRO A 198 0.67 7.84 14.45
C PRO A 198 -0.32 7.68 13.28
N GLY A 199 -0.88 6.47 13.14
CA GLY A 199 -1.79 6.10 12.06
C GLY A 199 -1.13 5.76 10.71
N PHE A 200 0.20 5.71 10.63
CA PHE A 200 0.93 5.33 9.40
C PHE A 200 1.70 4.02 9.63
N HIS A 201 1.25 2.96 9.01
CA HIS A 201 1.80 1.61 9.16
C HIS A 201 2.47 1.16 7.87
N LEU A 202 3.65 0.59 7.98
CA LEU A 202 4.34 -0.11 6.91
C LEU A 202 4.01 -1.59 7.02
N ILE A 203 3.22 -2.11 6.09
CA ILE A 203 2.87 -3.52 6.01
C ILE A 203 3.95 -4.24 5.23
N MET A 204 4.77 -5.01 5.94
CA MET A 204 5.92 -5.71 5.39
C MET A 204 5.57 -7.16 5.11
N LEU A 205 5.64 -7.56 3.85
CA LEU A 205 5.38 -8.93 3.43
C LEU A 205 6.44 -9.43 2.45
N LYS A 206 6.56 -10.74 2.39
CA LYS A 206 7.40 -11.44 1.43
C LYS A 206 6.55 -11.88 0.24
N GLY A 207 6.95 -11.45 -0.94
CA GLY A 207 6.41 -11.92 -2.21
C GLY A 207 7.37 -12.84 -2.94
N SER A 208 6.96 -13.30 -4.11
CA SER A 208 7.79 -14.08 -5.01
C SER A 208 7.74 -13.48 -6.41
N TRP A 209 8.86 -13.58 -7.11
CA TRP A 209 8.97 -13.24 -8.52
C TRP A 209 9.33 -14.51 -9.29
N GLY A 210 8.34 -15.36 -9.56
CA GLY A 210 8.38 -16.44 -10.56
C GLY A 210 9.51 -17.48 -10.54
N VAL A 211 10.70 -17.18 -10.05
CA VAL A 211 11.89 -18.02 -10.02
C VAL A 211 12.67 -17.76 -8.75
N ASP A 212 12.27 -18.37 -7.64
CA ASP A 212 13.03 -18.49 -6.37
C ASP A 212 13.66 -17.20 -5.79
N LEU A 213 13.33 -16.02 -6.30
CA LEU A 213 13.81 -14.76 -5.79
C LEU A 213 12.73 -14.11 -4.92
N ASP A 214 12.91 -14.25 -3.62
CA ASP A 214 12.09 -13.52 -2.66
C ASP A 214 12.18 -12.02 -2.88
N VAL A 215 11.03 -11.36 -2.95
CA VAL A 215 10.90 -9.91 -2.98
C VAL A 215 10.25 -9.47 -1.67
N MET A 216 10.97 -8.71 -0.88
CA MET A 216 10.39 -8.07 0.29
C MET A 216 9.70 -6.79 -0.15
N GLU A 217 8.41 -6.65 0.17
CA GLU A 217 7.60 -5.51 -0.23
C GLU A 217 6.91 -4.85 0.95
N ILE A 218 6.96 -3.52 0.96
CA ILE A 218 6.28 -2.65 1.92
C ILE A 218 5.10 -1.99 1.22
N SER A 219 3.92 -2.09 1.83
CA SER A 219 2.76 -1.26 1.49
C SER A 219 2.52 -0.25 2.61
N LEU A 220 2.09 0.97 2.28
CA LEU A 220 1.74 1.99 3.27
C LEU A 220 0.24 1.90 3.57
N ALA A 221 -0.09 1.57 4.81
CA ALA A 221 -1.46 1.56 5.32
C ALA A 221 -1.68 2.76 6.23
N ILE A 222 -2.69 3.56 5.92
CA ILE A 222 -3.01 4.80 6.64
C ILE A 222 -4.35 4.60 7.35
N ASP A 223 -4.33 4.78 8.67
CA ASP A 223 -5.53 4.76 9.48
C ASP A 223 -6.30 6.08 9.36
N THR A 224 -7.43 6.05 8.69
CA THR A 224 -8.29 7.23 8.52
C THR A 224 -9.65 7.06 9.22
N PRO A 225 -10.42 8.15 9.42
CA PRO A 225 -11.77 8.06 9.96
C PRO A 225 -12.71 7.19 9.10
N GLN A 226 -12.49 7.10 7.79
CA GLN A 226 -13.31 6.32 6.85
C GLN A 226 -12.92 4.84 6.84
N GLY A 227 -11.71 4.50 7.26
CA GLY A 227 -11.12 3.18 7.21
C GLY A 227 -9.66 3.23 6.75
N ILE A 228 -9.13 2.10 6.32
CA ILE A 228 -7.75 1.97 5.89
C ILE A 228 -7.61 2.45 4.45
N VAL A 229 -6.66 3.36 4.21
CA VAL A 229 -6.17 3.68 2.87
C VAL A 229 -4.86 2.93 2.65
N LEU A 230 -4.79 2.12 1.58
CA LEU A 230 -3.61 1.36 1.20
C LEU A 230 -2.94 1.98 -0.02
N VAL A 231 -1.65 2.28 0.09
CA VAL A 231 -0.77 2.64 -1.04
C VAL A 231 0.20 1.49 -1.28
N ILE A 232 0.24 0.99 -2.50
CA ILE A 232 0.90 -0.27 -2.84
C ILE A 232 1.79 -0.07 -4.06
N GLY A 233 3.00 -0.67 -4.04
CA GLY A 233 3.91 -0.66 -5.20
C GLY A 233 3.43 -1.60 -6.29
N CYS A 234 3.63 -2.90 -6.08
CA CYS A 234 3.33 -3.94 -7.07
C CYS A 234 2.40 -5.05 -6.59
N SER A 235 2.29 -5.33 -5.31
CA SER A 235 1.58 -6.50 -4.76
C SER A 235 2.25 -7.86 -5.06
N HIS A 236 3.59 -7.94 -5.02
CA HIS A 236 4.29 -9.22 -5.16
C HIS A 236 3.87 -10.29 -4.12
N PRO A 237 3.50 -9.91 -2.88
CA PRO A 237 2.93 -10.88 -1.93
C PRO A 237 1.51 -11.35 -2.28
N THR A 238 0.88 -10.79 -3.26
CA THR A 238 -0.54 -10.74 -3.65
C THR A 238 -1.33 -9.68 -2.89
N ILE A 239 -2.21 -8.97 -3.63
CA ILE A 239 -3.04 -7.92 -3.05
C ILE A 239 -3.92 -8.43 -1.90
N GLU A 240 -4.39 -9.67 -1.98
CA GLU A 240 -5.25 -10.28 -0.96
C GLU A 240 -4.52 -10.41 0.39
N LYS A 241 -3.25 -10.86 0.38
CA LYS A 241 -2.41 -10.94 1.60
C LYS A 241 -2.09 -9.57 2.17
N ILE A 242 -1.88 -8.56 1.32
CA ILE A 242 -1.64 -7.18 1.76
C ILE A 242 -2.87 -6.63 2.47
N VAL A 243 -4.05 -6.81 1.88
CA VAL A 243 -5.35 -6.43 2.48
C VAL A 243 -5.58 -7.14 3.81
N GLU A 244 -5.34 -8.45 3.86
CA GLU A 244 -5.45 -9.26 5.09
C GLU A 244 -4.55 -8.71 6.20
N ALA A 245 -3.27 -8.51 5.90
CA ALA A 245 -2.29 -8.02 6.87
C ALA A 245 -2.63 -6.60 7.37
N ALA A 246 -3.06 -5.70 6.47
CA ALA A 246 -3.46 -4.35 6.85
C ALA A 246 -4.70 -4.35 7.77
N LYS A 247 -5.71 -5.17 7.46
CA LYS A 247 -6.88 -5.33 8.32
C LYS A 247 -6.53 -5.92 9.68
N ALA A 248 -5.64 -6.91 9.72
CA ALA A 248 -5.18 -7.50 10.97
C ALA A 248 -4.39 -6.50 11.83
N THR A 249 -3.63 -5.61 11.20
CA THR A 249 -2.79 -4.61 11.90
C THR A 249 -3.63 -3.47 12.47
N ILE A 250 -4.58 -2.92 11.70
CA ILE A 250 -5.30 -1.68 12.06
C ILE A 250 -6.71 -1.97 12.60
N ASN A 251 -7.26 -3.16 12.31
CA ASN A 251 -8.60 -3.59 12.71
C ASN A 251 -9.73 -2.66 12.24
N LYS A 252 -9.65 -2.20 10.98
CA LYS A 252 -10.66 -1.38 10.30
C LYS A 252 -10.98 -1.94 8.91
N PRO A 253 -12.12 -1.55 8.30
CA PRO A 253 -12.41 -1.87 6.90
C PRO A 253 -11.42 -1.17 5.97
N ILE A 254 -11.23 -1.74 4.76
CA ILE A 254 -10.44 -1.08 3.71
C ILE A 254 -11.32 -0.06 3.00
N HIS A 255 -10.98 1.21 3.16
CA HIS A 255 -11.68 2.32 2.49
C HIS A 255 -11.21 2.47 1.04
N LEU A 256 -9.90 2.51 0.80
CA LEU A 256 -9.35 2.75 -0.53
C LEU A 256 -8.06 1.95 -0.74
N VAL A 257 -7.94 1.33 -1.90
CA VAL A 257 -6.69 0.73 -2.40
C VAL A 257 -6.19 1.56 -3.58
N VAL A 258 -4.96 2.07 -3.51
CA VAL A 258 -4.27 2.78 -4.60
C VAL A 258 -2.95 2.09 -4.89
N GLY A 259 -2.68 1.70 -6.12
CA GLY A 259 -1.39 1.11 -6.48
C GLY A 259 -1.46 -0.01 -7.50
N GLY A 260 -0.33 -0.68 -7.72
CA GLY A 260 -0.18 -1.82 -8.61
C GLY A 260 -0.70 -3.11 -7.99
N LEU A 261 -1.46 -3.91 -8.76
CA LEU A 261 -2.04 -5.17 -8.30
C LEU A 261 -1.31 -6.41 -8.87
N HIS A 262 -0.26 -6.19 -9.66
CA HIS A 262 0.56 -7.24 -10.30
C HIS A 262 -0.25 -8.26 -11.12
N LEU A 263 -1.32 -7.81 -11.78
CA LEU A 263 -2.20 -8.65 -12.59
C LEU A 263 -1.85 -8.65 -14.08
N LEU A 264 -0.81 -7.89 -14.48
CA LEU A 264 -0.34 -7.83 -15.86
C LEU A 264 -0.09 -9.22 -16.50
N PRO A 265 0.54 -10.20 -15.79
CA PRO A 265 0.75 -11.55 -16.36
C PRO A 265 -0.43 -12.50 -16.14
N ALA A 266 -1.47 -12.08 -15.41
CA ALA A 266 -2.60 -12.94 -15.08
C ALA A 266 -3.56 -13.10 -16.25
N ASN A 267 -4.22 -14.26 -16.34
CA ASN A 267 -5.33 -14.47 -17.29
C ASN A 267 -6.63 -13.87 -16.74
N ASP A 268 -7.64 -13.73 -17.60
CA ASP A 268 -8.92 -13.11 -17.27
C ASP A 268 -9.64 -13.83 -16.12
N GLN A 269 -9.51 -15.15 -16.00
CA GLN A 269 -10.12 -15.94 -14.93
C GLN A 269 -9.51 -15.56 -13.56
N GLU A 270 -8.20 -15.44 -13.49
CA GLU A 270 -7.50 -15.04 -12.27
C GLU A 270 -7.79 -13.58 -11.95
N ILE A 271 -7.80 -12.68 -12.92
CA ILE A 271 -8.17 -11.29 -12.75
C ILE A 271 -9.59 -11.17 -12.18
N GLN A 272 -10.56 -11.91 -12.76
CA GLN A 272 -11.94 -11.91 -12.26
C GLN A 272 -12.04 -12.47 -10.83
N ARG A 273 -11.27 -13.52 -10.52
CA ARG A 273 -11.22 -14.09 -9.17
C ARG A 273 -10.73 -13.05 -8.16
N VAL A 274 -9.62 -12.37 -8.47
CA VAL A 274 -9.06 -11.33 -7.59
C VAL A 274 -10.02 -10.15 -7.45
N ALA A 275 -10.61 -9.66 -8.55
CA ALA A 275 -11.57 -8.56 -8.52
C ALA A 275 -12.78 -8.90 -7.64
N THR A 276 -13.33 -10.11 -7.78
CA THR A 276 -14.44 -10.61 -6.95
C THR A 276 -14.03 -10.74 -5.48
N ALA A 277 -12.83 -11.28 -5.21
CA ALA A 277 -12.34 -11.40 -3.84
C ALA A 277 -12.18 -10.03 -3.16
N LEU A 278 -11.60 -9.04 -3.84
CA LEU A 278 -11.46 -7.69 -3.30
C LEU A 278 -12.82 -7.04 -3.00
N HIS A 279 -13.77 -7.17 -3.93
CA HIS A 279 -15.08 -6.56 -3.79
C HIS A 279 -15.98 -7.30 -2.79
N ASP A 280 -16.09 -8.63 -2.91
CA ASP A 280 -17.10 -9.42 -2.20
C ASP A 280 -16.59 -10.01 -0.89
N THR A 281 -15.34 -10.46 -0.83
CA THR A 281 -14.78 -11.11 0.35
C THR A 281 -14.14 -10.07 1.28
N TRP A 282 -13.21 -9.28 0.73
CA TRP A 282 -12.46 -8.30 1.51
C TRP A 282 -13.22 -7.01 1.75
N LYS A 283 -14.32 -6.77 0.98
CA LYS A 283 -15.16 -5.57 1.08
C LYS A 283 -14.35 -4.28 0.96
N VAL A 284 -13.41 -4.27 0.00
CA VAL A 284 -12.72 -3.04 -0.39
C VAL A 284 -13.75 -2.05 -0.89
N GLU A 285 -13.81 -0.87 -0.29
CA GLU A 285 -14.87 0.09 -0.62
C GLU A 285 -14.58 0.78 -1.95
N TRP A 286 -13.37 1.31 -2.13
CA TRP A 286 -12.92 2.01 -3.34
C TRP A 286 -11.62 1.42 -3.86
N ILE A 287 -11.44 1.42 -5.18
CA ILE A 287 -10.22 0.93 -5.82
C ILE A 287 -9.72 1.92 -6.88
N ALA A 288 -8.42 2.24 -6.82
CA ALA A 288 -7.71 3.12 -7.76
C ALA A 288 -6.47 2.38 -8.30
N PRO A 289 -6.64 1.38 -9.17
CA PRO A 289 -5.54 0.57 -9.68
C PRO A 289 -4.70 1.35 -10.69
N VAL A 290 -3.38 1.13 -10.64
CA VAL A 290 -2.38 1.79 -11.48
C VAL A 290 -1.26 0.80 -11.85
N HIS A 291 -0.24 1.28 -12.56
CA HIS A 291 1.04 0.63 -12.83
C HIS A 291 0.91 -0.81 -13.37
N CYS A 292 1.44 -1.82 -12.66
CA CYS A 292 1.50 -3.23 -13.07
C CYS A 292 0.16 -3.99 -12.96
N THR A 293 -0.96 -3.29 -12.76
CA THR A 293 -2.29 -3.91 -12.75
C THR A 293 -2.65 -4.49 -14.11
N GLY A 294 -2.35 -3.79 -15.23
CA GLY A 294 -2.57 -4.24 -16.59
C GLY A 294 -3.94 -3.88 -17.16
N GLU A 295 -4.00 -3.64 -18.46
CA GLU A 295 -5.21 -3.14 -19.17
C GLU A 295 -6.42 -4.09 -19.04
N PRO A 296 -6.29 -5.43 -19.19
CA PRO A 296 -7.41 -6.34 -18.97
C PRO A 296 -7.98 -6.26 -17.54
N ALA A 297 -7.09 -6.08 -16.55
CA ALA A 297 -7.51 -5.96 -15.16
C ALA A 297 -8.22 -4.64 -14.88
N PHE A 298 -7.82 -3.53 -15.51
CA PHE A 298 -8.55 -2.27 -15.38
C PHE A 298 -10.00 -2.43 -15.86
N GLU A 299 -10.25 -3.08 -16.99
CA GLU A 299 -11.59 -3.31 -17.51
C GLU A 299 -12.46 -4.15 -16.54
N ILE A 300 -11.91 -5.27 -16.06
CA ILE A 300 -12.63 -6.17 -15.14
C ILE A 300 -12.91 -5.48 -13.81
N LEU A 301 -11.94 -4.73 -13.26
CA LEU A 301 -12.12 -3.98 -12.02
C LEU A 301 -13.14 -2.84 -12.16
N MET A 302 -13.14 -2.11 -13.30
CA MET A 302 -14.19 -1.12 -13.59
C MET A 302 -15.58 -1.75 -13.61
N LYS A 303 -15.75 -2.92 -14.20
CA LYS A 303 -17.04 -3.63 -14.22
C LYS A 303 -17.45 -4.11 -12.84
N THR A 304 -16.49 -4.62 -12.04
CA THR A 304 -16.76 -5.18 -10.72
C THR A 304 -17.07 -4.10 -9.68
N PHE A 305 -16.33 -3.00 -9.67
CA PHE A 305 -16.48 -1.93 -8.68
C PHE A 305 -17.48 -0.83 -9.10
N GLY A 306 -17.77 -0.70 -10.40
CA GLY A 306 -18.71 0.30 -10.91
C GLY A 306 -18.32 1.73 -10.47
N ASP A 307 -19.25 2.42 -9.82
CA ASP A 307 -19.04 3.80 -9.33
C ASP A 307 -17.96 3.93 -8.24
N ARG A 308 -17.47 2.81 -7.71
CA ARG A 308 -16.40 2.76 -6.70
C ARG A 308 -15.01 2.50 -7.31
N TYR A 309 -14.92 2.48 -8.63
CA TYR A 309 -13.64 2.52 -9.35
C TYR A 309 -13.17 3.96 -9.51
N VAL A 310 -11.95 4.25 -9.07
CA VAL A 310 -11.36 5.60 -9.16
C VAL A 310 -10.25 5.59 -10.20
N TYR A 311 -10.34 6.50 -11.17
CA TYR A 311 -9.25 6.71 -12.11
C TYR A 311 -8.07 7.41 -11.43
N ALA A 312 -6.87 6.84 -11.52
CA ALA A 312 -5.67 7.33 -10.85
C ALA A 312 -4.42 7.37 -11.75
N GLY A 313 -4.57 7.62 -13.06
CA GLY A 313 -3.42 7.75 -13.97
C GLY A 313 -2.49 8.91 -13.65
N LEU A 314 -1.32 8.93 -14.29
CA LEU A 314 -0.28 9.95 -14.15
C LEU A 314 -0.86 11.37 -14.07
N GLY A 315 -0.45 12.13 -13.06
CA GLY A 315 -0.91 13.49 -12.80
C GLY A 315 -2.23 13.59 -12.03
N THR A 316 -2.96 12.49 -11.82
CA THR A 316 -4.21 12.49 -11.06
C THR A 316 -3.94 12.65 -9.56
N SER A 317 -4.80 13.44 -8.89
CA SER A 317 -4.86 13.52 -7.43
C SER A 317 -6.17 12.88 -6.95
N VAL A 318 -6.05 11.80 -6.18
CA VAL A 318 -7.17 11.09 -5.55
C VAL A 318 -7.40 11.69 -4.16
N ALA A 319 -8.55 12.31 -3.93
CA ALA A 319 -8.93 12.84 -2.62
C ALA A 319 -9.23 11.70 -1.63
N LEU A 320 -8.87 11.88 -0.37
CA LEU A 320 -9.06 10.87 0.70
C LEU A 320 -10.18 11.24 1.70
N GLY A 321 -10.91 12.32 1.43
CA GLY A 321 -12.12 12.67 2.17
C GLY A 321 -13.28 11.73 1.85
N PRO A 322 -14.50 11.99 2.39
CA PRO A 322 -15.68 11.22 2.03
C PRO A 322 -15.85 11.25 0.52
N LEU A 323 -15.57 10.14 -0.16
CA LEU A 323 -15.84 9.98 -1.57
C LEU A 323 -17.37 9.89 -1.72
N ALA A 324 -18.01 10.99 -2.14
CA ALA A 324 -19.46 11.05 -2.25
C ALA A 324 -19.91 10.50 -3.60
N PHE A 325 -20.92 9.62 -3.57
CA PHE A 325 -21.66 9.26 -4.76
C PHE A 325 -22.29 10.55 -5.38
N GLY A 326 -21.78 10.98 -6.54
CA GLY A 326 -22.50 11.89 -7.44
C GLY A 326 -22.98 13.22 -6.90
N GLY A 327 -22.22 13.91 -6.08
CA GLY A 327 -22.46 15.33 -5.74
C GLY A 327 -22.02 16.26 -6.87
N ALA A 328 -22.97 16.95 -7.49
CA ALA A 328 -22.85 17.74 -8.71
C ALA A 328 -22.07 19.05 -8.57
N ASN A 329 -20.99 19.15 -7.79
CA ASN A 329 -20.19 20.38 -7.67
C ASN A 329 -18.69 20.19 -7.49
N ASP A 330 -18.16 19.01 -7.76
CA ASP A 330 -16.69 18.82 -7.79
C ASP A 330 -16.26 18.54 -9.24
N THR A 331 -15.62 19.53 -9.86
CA THR A 331 -15.11 19.45 -11.23
C THR A 331 -14.08 18.35 -11.44
N SER A 332 -13.52 17.78 -10.36
CA SER A 332 -12.63 16.61 -10.41
C SER A 332 -13.39 15.28 -10.52
N ALA A 333 -14.60 15.19 -9.95
CA ALA A 333 -15.46 14.00 -10.03
C ALA A 333 -16.34 14.00 -11.31
N SER A 334 -16.70 15.16 -11.84
CA SER A 334 -17.46 15.28 -13.11
C SER A 334 -16.63 14.84 -14.32
N VAL A 335 -15.30 14.94 -14.27
CA VAL A 335 -14.39 14.50 -15.34
C VAL A 335 -14.43 12.98 -15.56
N VAL A 336 -14.84 12.18 -14.55
CA VAL A 336 -14.96 10.73 -14.72
C VAL A 336 -16.22 10.33 -15.49
N ARG A 337 -17.33 11.08 -15.39
CA ARG A 337 -18.58 10.77 -16.11
C ARG A 337 -18.55 11.13 -17.59
N ASP A 338 -17.89 12.23 -17.95
CA ASP A 338 -17.85 12.71 -19.34
C ASP A 338 -16.80 11.99 -20.22
N ALA A 339 -15.90 11.17 -19.62
CA ALA A 339 -14.83 10.50 -20.35
C ALA A 339 -15.17 9.09 -20.82
N TYR A 340 -16.26 8.50 -20.35
CA TYR A 340 -16.72 7.20 -20.79
C TYR A 340 -18.12 7.32 -21.40
N ASP A 341 -18.17 7.78 -22.65
CA ASP A 341 -19.23 7.38 -23.55
C ASP A 341 -19.06 5.87 -23.80
N LEU A 342 -19.76 5.08 -22.98
CA LEU A 342 -19.78 3.63 -23.07
C LEU A 342 -20.16 3.10 -24.47
N GLN A 343 -20.78 3.94 -25.32
CA GLN A 343 -21.10 3.56 -26.70
C GLN A 343 -19.89 3.74 -27.63
N GLY A 344 -19.09 4.80 -27.47
CA GLY A 344 -17.85 5.00 -28.22
C GLY A 344 -16.79 3.95 -27.85
N TYR A 345 -16.69 3.60 -26.56
CA TYR A 345 -15.74 2.57 -26.09
C TYR A 345 -16.14 1.16 -26.56
N ARG A 346 -17.43 0.80 -26.57
CA ARG A 346 -17.91 -0.49 -27.13
C ARG A 346 -17.57 -0.62 -28.61
N ALA A 347 -17.65 0.45 -29.39
CA ALA A 347 -17.27 0.44 -30.79
C ALA A 347 -15.76 0.23 -30.97
N PHE A 348 -14.91 0.83 -30.11
CA PHE A 348 -13.46 0.65 -30.13
C PHE A 348 -13.04 -0.78 -29.73
N VAL A 349 -13.64 -1.35 -28.69
CA VAL A 349 -13.36 -2.72 -28.25
C VAL A 349 -13.77 -3.76 -29.29
N LEU A 350 -14.91 -3.60 -29.95
CA LEU A 350 -15.36 -4.50 -31.02
C LEU A 350 -14.45 -4.45 -32.27
N LEU A 351 -13.92 -3.27 -32.59
CA LEU A 351 -12.94 -3.11 -33.66
C LEU A 351 -11.57 -3.70 -33.31
N SER A 352 -11.14 -3.61 -32.06
CA SER A 352 -9.86 -4.17 -31.61
C SER A 352 -9.90 -5.68 -31.43
N GLN A 353 -11.04 -6.27 -31.05
CA GLN A 353 -11.23 -7.72 -30.95
C GLN A 353 -11.25 -8.37 -32.35
N GLY A 354 -11.88 -7.74 -33.34
CA GLY A 354 -11.82 -8.21 -34.72
C GLY A 354 -10.41 -8.23 -35.32
N ALA A 355 -9.52 -7.34 -34.87
CA ALA A 355 -8.12 -7.29 -35.30
C ALA A 355 -7.23 -8.32 -34.57
N SER A 356 -7.55 -8.71 -33.33
CA SER A 356 -6.80 -9.74 -32.58
C SER A 356 -7.12 -11.16 -33.02
N ASP A 357 -8.36 -11.45 -33.41
CA ASP A 357 -8.76 -12.76 -33.94
C ASP A 357 -8.18 -13.02 -35.33
N ALA A 358 -8.04 -11.99 -36.16
CA ALA A 358 -7.37 -12.10 -37.45
C ALA A 358 -5.85 -12.39 -37.32
N LYS A 359 -5.19 -12.00 -36.24
CA LYS A 359 -3.76 -12.30 -35.98
C LYS A 359 -3.53 -13.70 -35.38
N ARG A 360 -4.50 -14.26 -34.67
CA ARG A 360 -4.39 -15.61 -34.07
C ARG A 360 -4.56 -16.74 -35.08
N THR A 361 -5.18 -16.51 -36.22
CA THR A 361 -5.36 -17.55 -37.27
C THR A 361 -4.14 -17.72 -38.17
N HIS A 362 -3.08 -16.92 -38.09
CA HIS A 362 -1.88 -17.00 -38.92
C HIS A 362 -0.57 -17.35 -38.20
N ALA A 363 -0.59 -17.63 -36.89
CA ALA A 363 0.60 -18.04 -36.14
C ALA A 363 0.57 -19.55 -35.80
N GLY A 364 0.42 -20.38 -36.79
CA GLY A 364 0.68 -21.81 -36.70
C GLY A 364 1.91 -22.16 -37.54
N HIS A 365 2.92 -22.74 -36.88
CA HIS A 365 4.16 -23.33 -37.37
C HIS A 365 5.39 -22.43 -37.48
N SER A 366 6.26 -22.54 -36.49
CA SER A 366 7.62 -23.12 -36.57
C SER A 366 8.43 -22.81 -35.33
N GLN A 367 8.75 -23.82 -34.55
CA GLN A 367 9.84 -23.76 -33.58
C GLN A 367 11.17 -23.88 -34.33
N PRO A 368 12.23 -23.19 -33.95
CA PRO A 368 13.59 -23.66 -34.16
C PRO A 368 14.11 -24.29 -32.86
N GLU A 369 14.55 -25.52 -32.98
CA GLU A 369 15.49 -26.16 -32.08
C GLU A 369 16.77 -25.31 -31.98
N TYR A 370 17.15 -24.93 -30.75
CA TYR A 370 18.51 -25.00 -30.21
C TYR A 370 18.44 -24.72 -28.71
#